data_ac1f8b61cb8fa0e40cf21818608d9d8e
#
_entry.id   ac1f8b61cb8fa0e40cf21818608d9d8e
#
_cell.length_a   1.000
_cell.length_b   1.000
_cell.length_c   1.000
_cell.angle_alpha   90.00
_cell.angle_beta   90.00
_cell.angle_gamma   90.00
#
_symmetry.space_group_name_H-M   'P 1'
#
loop_
_entity.id
_entity.type
_entity.pdbx_description
1 polymer ?
#
loop_
_entity_poly.entity_id
_entity_poly.type
_entity_poly.pdbx_seq_one_letter_code
_entity_poly.pdbx_strand_id
1 'polypeptide(L)'
;EAAREAGSARDKILLRVLGSPDPYGKQIDGLGNASSSTSKAVILDKSERADHDVDYLFGQVSIDKPFVDWSGNCGNLTAAVGAFAIEQGLVDKGKIPSDGICTVKIWQKNIGKTIIAHVPMQNGAVLETGDFELDGVTFPAAEVQIEFLDPADGEGSMFPTGNLVDELDVPDIGRLKATLINAGIPTVFLNAADLGY
;
A
#
# COMPACT_ATOMS: atom_id res chain seq x y z
N GLU A 1 13.26 -7.18 -17.40
CA GLU A 1 14.54 -6.52 -17.04
C GLU A 1 14.40 -4.99 -17.10
N ALA A 2 14.11 -4.41 -18.28
CA ALA A 2 13.95 -2.95 -18.43
C ALA A 2 12.87 -2.31 -17.53
N ALA A 3 11.84 -3.04 -17.13
CA ALA A 3 10.82 -2.54 -16.20
C ALA A 3 11.31 -2.47 -14.74
N ARG A 4 12.40 -3.14 -14.40
CA ARG A 4 13.01 -3.09 -13.07
C ARG A 4 14.03 -1.98 -12.91
N GLU A 5 14.61 -1.53 -14.01
CA GLU A 5 15.56 -0.43 -14.01
C GLU A 5 14.86 0.93 -13.79
N ALA A 6 15.42 1.74 -12.90
CA ALA A 6 14.88 3.08 -12.65
C ALA A 6 15.01 3.99 -13.87
N GLY A 7 14.03 4.88 -14.09
CA GLY A 7 14.09 5.93 -15.09
C GLY A 7 13.05 5.83 -16.20
N SER A 8 13.25 6.61 -17.26
CA SER A 8 12.25 6.82 -18.32
C SER A 8 11.87 5.55 -19.11
N ALA A 9 12.73 4.55 -19.20
CA ALA A 9 12.41 3.30 -19.90
C ALA A 9 11.37 2.49 -19.13
N ARG A 10 11.56 2.32 -17.82
CA ARG A 10 10.58 1.69 -16.91
C ARG A 10 9.22 2.36 -17.01
N ASP A 11 9.20 3.68 -16.86
CA ASP A 11 7.96 4.45 -16.85
C ASP A 11 7.20 4.33 -18.18
N LYS A 12 7.91 4.38 -19.31
CA LYS A 12 7.30 4.17 -20.64
C LYS A 12 6.66 2.79 -20.80
N ILE A 13 7.30 1.74 -20.29
CA ILE A 13 6.74 0.38 -20.32
C ILE A 13 5.45 0.33 -19.50
N LEU A 14 5.48 0.83 -18.26
CA LEU A 14 4.32 0.81 -17.37
C LEU A 14 3.16 1.66 -17.93
N LEU A 15 3.45 2.86 -18.42
CA LEU A 15 2.46 3.69 -19.10
C LEU A 15 1.80 2.94 -20.27
N ARG A 16 2.60 2.31 -21.13
CA ARG A 16 2.05 1.58 -22.28
C ARG A 16 1.23 0.36 -21.88
N VAL A 17 1.69 -0.40 -20.88
CA VAL A 17 0.96 -1.58 -20.37
C VAL A 17 -0.38 -1.18 -19.74
N LEU A 18 -0.43 -0.07 -19.01
CA LEU A 18 -1.64 0.44 -18.39
C LEU A 18 -2.57 1.18 -19.37
N GLY A 19 -2.11 1.49 -20.59
CA GLY A 19 -2.86 2.26 -21.57
C GLY A 19 -2.87 3.77 -21.29
N SER A 20 -1.74 4.28 -20.79
CA SER A 20 -1.55 5.69 -20.43
C SER A 20 -0.44 6.34 -21.31
N PRO A 21 -0.51 7.67 -21.54
CA PRO A 21 -1.63 8.55 -21.23
C PRO A 21 -2.82 8.34 -22.15
N ASP A 22 -4.03 8.32 -21.61
CA ASP A 22 -5.25 8.28 -22.39
C ASP A 22 -6.05 9.58 -22.22
N PRO A 23 -6.12 10.44 -23.26
CA PRO A 23 -6.85 11.70 -23.17
C PRO A 23 -8.38 11.51 -22.98
N TYR A 24 -8.89 10.33 -23.26
CA TYR A 24 -10.30 9.98 -23.08
C TYR A 24 -10.58 9.41 -21.68
N GLY A 25 -9.55 9.14 -20.88
CA GLY A 25 -9.67 8.63 -19.52
C GLY A 25 -10.30 7.23 -19.43
N LYS A 26 -10.08 6.37 -20.42
CA LYS A 26 -10.70 5.02 -20.50
C LYS A 26 -9.68 3.88 -20.38
N GLN A 27 -8.44 4.13 -20.71
CA GLN A 27 -7.35 3.13 -20.74
C GLN A 27 -7.75 1.80 -21.45
N ILE A 28 -8.59 1.90 -22.48
CA ILE A 28 -9.11 0.72 -23.25
C ILE A 28 -7.97 -0.05 -23.90
N ASP A 29 -6.92 0.65 -24.33
CA ASP A 29 -5.74 0.07 -24.98
C ASP A 29 -4.67 -0.38 -23.96
N GLY A 30 -5.09 -0.82 -22.78
CA GLY A 30 -4.21 -1.28 -21.71
C GLY A 30 -4.96 -1.97 -20.56
N LEU A 31 -4.26 -2.20 -19.45
CA LEU A 31 -4.76 -2.94 -18.29
C LEU A 31 -5.29 -2.03 -17.15
N GLY A 32 -5.28 -0.70 -17.33
CA GLY A 32 -5.52 0.24 -16.23
C GLY A 32 -6.97 0.40 -15.80
N ASN A 33 -7.96 0.19 -16.66
CA ASN A 33 -9.40 0.30 -16.37
C ASN A 33 -9.86 1.66 -15.78
N ALA A 34 -9.18 2.76 -16.13
CA ALA A 34 -9.61 4.15 -15.94
C ALA A 34 -9.94 4.60 -14.50
N SER A 35 -9.39 3.96 -13.49
CA SER A 35 -9.51 4.42 -12.11
C SER A 35 -8.15 4.45 -11.41
N SER A 36 -8.00 5.31 -10.39
CA SER A 36 -6.79 5.34 -9.58
C SER A 36 -6.56 4.03 -8.84
N SER A 37 -7.61 3.27 -8.54
CA SER A 37 -7.54 1.97 -7.89
C SER A 37 -6.98 0.87 -8.79
N THR A 38 -7.11 0.99 -10.10
CA THR A 38 -6.71 -0.02 -11.08
C THR A 38 -5.52 0.40 -11.94
N SER A 39 -5.13 1.70 -11.94
CA SER A 39 -3.99 2.22 -12.70
C SER A 39 -2.72 2.23 -11.86
N LYS A 40 -2.27 1.06 -11.44
CA LYS A 40 -1.15 0.87 -10.51
C LYS A 40 -0.18 -0.20 -11.01
N ALA A 41 1.07 -0.07 -10.61
CA ALA A 41 2.11 -1.04 -10.88
C ALA A 41 2.88 -1.39 -9.59
N VAL A 42 3.28 -2.65 -9.48
CA VAL A 42 4.12 -3.14 -8.40
C VAL A 42 5.30 -3.86 -9.00
N ILE A 43 6.50 -3.57 -8.50
CA ILE A 43 7.72 -4.27 -8.86
C ILE A 43 8.25 -4.92 -7.59
N LEU A 44 8.46 -6.23 -7.65
CA LEU A 44 8.99 -7.02 -6.55
C LEU A 44 10.31 -7.67 -6.95
N ASP A 45 11.25 -7.65 -6.03
CA ASP A 45 12.51 -8.37 -6.12
C ASP A 45 12.83 -9.04 -4.79
N LYS A 46 13.65 -10.11 -4.80
CA LYS A 46 14.21 -10.65 -3.57
C LYS A 46 15.04 -9.56 -2.90
N SER A 47 14.83 -9.34 -1.61
CA SER A 47 15.56 -8.29 -0.91
C SER A 47 17.04 -8.66 -0.75
N GLU A 48 17.92 -7.66 -0.97
CA GLU A 48 19.32 -7.77 -0.63
C GLU A 48 19.60 -7.45 0.87
N ARG A 49 18.57 -6.98 1.59
CA ARG A 49 18.63 -6.69 3.02
C ARG A 49 18.50 -7.99 3.81
N ALA A 50 19.44 -8.22 4.74
CA ALA A 50 19.50 -9.48 5.50
C ALA A 50 18.27 -9.74 6.39
N ASP A 51 17.54 -8.69 6.75
CA ASP A 51 16.37 -8.71 7.63
C ASP A 51 15.02 -8.63 6.90
N HIS A 52 15.02 -8.61 5.55
CA HIS A 52 13.82 -8.56 4.71
C HIS A 52 13.81 -9.70 3.70
N ASP A 53 12.62 -10.10 3.27
CA ASP A 53 12.42 -11.16 2.27
C ASP A 53 12.31 -10.56 0.86
N VAL A 54 11.55 -9.48 0.71
CA VAL A 54 11.27 -8.84 -0.58
C VAL A 54 11.41 -7.33 -0.53
N ASP A 55 11.88 -6.77 -1.63
CA ASP A 55 11.79 -5.35 -1.93
C ASP A 55 10.52 -5.08 -2.72
N TYR A 56 9.74 -4.08 -2.29
CA TYR A 56 8.49 -3.66 -2.89
C TYR A 56 8.58 -2.22 -3.35
N LEU A 57 8.37 -2.00 -4.66
CA LEU A 57 8.31 -0.68 -5.27
C LEU A 57 6.94 -0.47 -5.88
N PHE A 58 6.24 0.58 -5.45
CA PHE A 58 4.91 0.95 -5.90
C PHE A 58 4.95 2.12 -6.88
N GLY A 59 4.19 2.04 -7.97
CA GLY A 59 3.99 3.13 -8.92
C GLY A 59 2.51 3.40 -9.17
N GLN A 60 2.06 4.63 -8.92
CA GLN A 60 0.75 5.11 -9.34
C GLN A 60 0.86 5.66 -10.75
N VAL A 61 0.25 4.98 -11.71
CA VAL A 61 0.29 5.38 -13.12
C VAL A 61 -0.83 6.39 -13.40
N SER A 62 -0.48 7.58 -13.87
CA SER A 62 -1.49 8.58 -14.25
C SER A 62 -2.32 8.07 -15.44
N ILE A 63 -3.62 8.34 -15.43
CA ILE A 63 -4.53 7.92 -16.50
C ILE A 63 -4.34 8.78 -17.75
N ASP A 64 -4.27 10.10 -17.57
CA ASP A 64 -4.31 11.11 -18.63
C ASP A 64 -2.96 11.78 -18.94
N LYS A 65 -1.93 11.55 -18.10
CA LYS A 65 -0.61 12.17 -18.23
C LYS A 65 0.49 11.12 -18.40
N PRO A 66 1.58 11.41 -19.12
CA PRO A 66 2.72 10.51 -19.27
C PRO A 66 3.61 10.50 -18.00
N PHE A 67 3.03 10.12 -16.87
CA PHE A 67 3.66 10.21 -15.56
C PHE A 67 3.34 8.99 -14.69
N VAL A 68 4.36 8.49 -13.98
CA VAL A 68 4.23 7.49 -12.91
C VAL A 68 4.72 8.12 -11.61
N ASP A 69 3.87 8.14 -10.62
CA ASP A 69 4.21 8.63 -9.28
C ASP A 69 4.80 7.50 -8.43
N TRP A 70 6.05 7.70 -8.01
CA TRP A 70 6.82 6.78 -7.16
C TRP A 70 6.96 7.27 -5.72
N SER A 71 6.23 8.32 -5.32
CA SER A 71 6.41 8.94 -4.00
C SER A 71 5.69 8.23 -2.86
N GLY A 72 4.69 7.40 -3.16
CA GLY A 72 3.77 6.85 -2.18
C GLY A 72 3.87 5.34 -1.96
N ASN A 73 2.96 4.85 -1.15
CA ASN A 73 2.69 3.42 -0.93
C ASN A 73 1.20 3.14 -1.17
N CYS A 74 0.86 1.90 -1.45
CA CYS A 74 -0.52 1.45 -1.57
C CYS A 74 -0.81 0.33 -0.57
N GLY A 75 -1.59 0.65 0.46
CA GLY A 75 -1.98 -0.31 1.49
C GLY A 75 -2.72 -1.53 0.92
N ASN A 76 -3.70 -1.30 0.04
CA ASN A 76 -4.50 -2.39 -0.54
C ASN A 76 -3.69 -3.36 -1.39
N LEU A 77 -2.78 -2.87 -2.25
CA LEU A 77 -1.91 -3.73 -3.06
C LEU A 77 -0.89 -4.49 -2.21
N THR A 78 -0.51 -3.95 -1.07
CA THR A 78 0.45 -4.60 -0.17
C THR A 78 -0.06 -5.97 0.29
N ALA A 79 -1.37 -6.17 0.42
CA ALA A 79 -1.96 -7.46 0.80
C ALA A 79 -1.61 -8.59 -0.18
N ALA A 80 -1.43 -8.27 -1.46
CA ALA A 80 -1.04 -9.26 -2.47
C ALA A 80 0.48 -9.52 -2.53
N VAL A 81 1.31 -8.63 -1.96
CA VAL A 81 2.78 -8.70 -2.10
C VAL A 81 3.36 -9.96 -1.47
N GLY A 82 2.94 -10.30 -0.24
CA GLY A 82 3.42 -11.47 0.47
C GLY A 82 3.08 -12.77 -0.25
N ALA A 83 1.83 -12.93 -0.65
CA ALA A 83 1.34 -14.11 -1.39
C ALA A 83 2.09 -14.28 -2.72
N PHE A 84 2.15 -13.23 -3.52
CA PHE A 84 2.88 -13.24 -4.79
C PHE A 84 4.36 -13.57 -4.60
N ALA A 85 5.01 -13.03 -3.57
CA ALA A 85 6.41 -13.28 -3.29
C ALA A 85 6.68 -14.76 -2.95
N ILE A 86 5.79 -15.40 -2.21
CA ILE A 86 5.87 -16.83 -1.90
C ILE A 86 5.76 -17.64 -3.19
N GLU A 87 4.74 -17.38 -4.01
CA GLU A 87 4.48 -18.11 -5.25
C GLU A 87 5.59 -17.96 -6.27
N GLN A 88 6.20 -16.78 -6.37
CA GLN A 88 7.31 -16.51 -7.28
C GLN A 88 8.68 -16.96 -6.73
N GLY A 89 8.72 -17.57 -5.53
CA GLY A 89 9.95 -18.08 -4.94
C GLY A 89 10.92 -16.99 -4.48
N LEU A 90 10.42 -15.78 -4.18
CA LEU A 90 11.23 -14.69 -3.65
C LEU A 90 11.50 -14.86 -2.15
N VAL A 91 10.62 -15.58 -1.46
CA VAL A 91 10.79 -15.96 -0.04
C VAL A 91 11.57 -17.27 0.07
N ASP A 92 12.48 -17.34 1.03
CA ASP A 92 13.27 -18.56 1.24
C ASP A 92 12.36 -19.73 1.64
N LYS A 93 12.50 -20.86 0.93
CA LYS A 93 11.66 -22.06 1.13
C LYS A 93 11.66 -22.56 2.58
N GLY A 94 12.76 -22.40 3.30
CA GLY A 94 12.85 -22.78 4.71
C GLY A 94 11.98 -21.99 5.67
N LYS A 95 11.47 -20.82 5.23
CA LYS A 95 10.56 -19.95 6.00
C LYS A 95 9.08 -20.23 5.71
N ILE A 96 8.77 -20.98 4.66
CA ILE A 96 7.41 -21.23 4.21
C ILE A 96 6.87 -22.47 4.90
N PRO A 97 5.91 -22.35 5.83
CA PRO A 97 5.29 -23.50 6.47
C PRO A 97 4.35 -24.24 5.51
N SER A 98 4.11 -25.52 5.74
CA SER A 98 3.08 -26.27 5.02
C SER A 98 1.68 -25.75 5.34
N ASP A 99 1.43 -25.44 6.61
CA ASP A 99 0.14 -24.98 7.11
C ASP A 99 0.34 -23.88 8.16
N GLY A 100 -0.63 -22.98 8.30
CA GLY A 100 -0.60 -21.87 9.23
C GLY A 100 -0.21 -20.55 8.56
N ILE A 101 0.59 -19.73 9.20
CA ILE A 101 0.94 -18.38 8.72
C ILE A 101 2.39 -18.30 8.27
N CYS A 102 2.61 -17.87 7.04
CA CYS A 102 3.92 -17.46 6.55
C CYS A 102 4.10 -15.95 6.75
N THR A 103 5.05 -15.55 7.58
CA THR A 103 5.37 -14.14 7.81
C THR A 103 6.40 -13.68 6.79
N VAL A 104 6.03 -12.70 5.97
CA VAL A 104 6.89 -12.11 4.93
C VAL A 104 7.26 -10.68 5.34
N LYS A 105 8.54 -10.41 5.49
CA LYS A 105 9.07 -9.07 5.74
C LYS A 105 9.35 -8.35 4.42
N ILE A 106 8.67 -7.23 4.23
CA ILE A 106 8.69 -6.45 2.99
C ILE A 106 9.40 -5.12 3.26
N TRP A 107 10.40 -4.80 2.45
CA TRP A 107 10.99 -3.46 2.41
C TRP A 107 10.27 -2.62 1.37
N GLN A 108 9.49 -1.64 1.83
CA GLN A 108 8.80 -0.70 0.95
C GLN A 108 9.77 0.41 0.52
N LYS A 109 10.22 0.36 -0.73
CA LYS A 109 11.33 1.19 -1.25
C LYS A 109 10.97 2.66 -1.42
N ASN A 110 9.71 2.99 -1.70
CA ASN A 110 9.29 4.38 -1.92
C ASN A 110 9.44 5.22 -0.65
N ILE A 111 8.98 4.68 0.48
CA ILE A 111 8.95 5.39 1.76
C ILE A 111 10.03 4.92 2.76
N GLY A 112 10.83 3.90 2.41
CA GLY A 112 11.89 3.39 3.26
C GLY A 112 11.38 2.79 4.58
N LYS A 113 10.28 2.04 4.55
CA LYS A 113 9.62 1.45 5.73
C LYS A 113 9.49 -0.07 5.61
N THR A 114 9.42 -0.72 6.76
CA THR A 114 9.14 -2.16 6.84
C THR A 114 7.64 -2.41 6.92
N ILE A 115 7.19 -3.38 6.14
CA ILE A 115 5.84 -3.91 6.20
C ILE A 115 5.93 -5.40 6.49
N ILE A 116 5.02 -5.93 7.30
CA ILE A 116 4.93 -7.37 7.58
C ILE A 116 3.61 -7.88 7.02
N ALA A 117 3.67 -8.91 6.19
CA ALA A 117 2.50 -9.62 5.70
C ALA A 117 2.40 -10.98 6.36
N HIS A 118 1.24 -11.30 6.92
CA HIS A 118 0.89 -12.59 7.49
C HIS A 118 0.04 -13.35 6.49
N VAL A 119 0.67 -14.21 5.70
CA VAL A 119 0.04 -14.94 4.59
C VAL A 119 -0.42 -16.31 5.05
N PRO A 120 -1.71 -16.64 4.96
CA PRO A 120 -2.21 -17.97 5.31
C PRO A 120 -1.73 -19.01 4.30
N MET A 121 -1.33 -20.17 4.83
CA MET A 121 -0.81 -21.29 4.06
C MET A 121 -1.63 -22.55 4.34
N GLN A 122 -1.84 -23.37 3.32
CA GLN A 122 -2.46 -24.68 3.44
C GLN A 122 -1.84 -25.66 2.44
N ASN A 123 -1.44 -26.83 2.92
CA ASN A 123 -0.83 -27.88 2.09
C ASN A 123 0.40 -27.41 1.27
N GLY A 124 1.18 -26.48 1.79
CA GLY A 124 2.37 -25.91 1.14
C GLY A 124 2.08 -24.84 0.07
N ALA A 125 0.84 -24.41 -0.07
CA ALA A 125 0.42 -23.36 -0.98
C ALA A 125 -0.21 -22.18 -0.21
N VAL A 126 -0.25 -21.01 -0.84
CA VAL A 126 -1.00 -19.85 -0.31
C VAL A 126 -2.49 -20.22 -0.27
N LEU A 127 -3.11 -19.98 0.89
CA LEU A 127 -4.55 -20.15 1.04
C LEU A 127 -5.27 -18.90 0.52
N GLU A 128 -6.04 -19.06 -0.56
CA GLU A 128 -6.80 -17.95 -1.19
C GLU A 128 -8.23 -17.89 -0.72
N THR A 129 -8.82 -19.03 -0.38
CA THR A 129 -10.24 -19.16 -0.01
C THR A 129 -10.42 -19.13 1.50
N GLY A 130 -11.48 -18.50 1.97
CA GLY A 130 -11.83 -18.40 3.38
C GLY A 130 -13.19 -17.72 3.57
N ASP A 131 -13.54 -17.44 4.80
CA ASP A 131 -14.79 -16.82 5.22
C ASP A 131 -14.61 -15.39 5.74
N PHE A 132 -13.42 -14.81 5.59
CA PHE A 132 -13.15 -13.43 5.98
C PHE A 132 -13.86 -12.47 5.01
N GLU A 133 -14.73 -11.63 5.57
CA GLU A 133 -15.46 -10.58 4.86
C GLU A 133 -14.83 -9.22 5.14
N LEU A 134 -14.60 -8.45 4.09
CA LEU A 134 -14.08 -7.09 4.17
C LEU A 134 -15.07 -6.12 3.53
N ASP A 135 -15.46 -5.09 4.27
CA ASP A 135 -16.39 -4.07 3.78
C ASP A 135 -15.89 -3.43 2.47
N GLY A 136 -16.77 -3.42 1.47
CA GLY A 136 -16.48 -2.94 0.12
C GLY A 136 -15.84 -3.97 -0.83
N VAL A 137 -15.58 -5.20 -0.36
CA VAL A 137 -15.13 -6.33 -1.18
C VAL A 137 -16.28 -7.33 -1.35
N THR A 138 -16.56 -7.76 -2.58
CA THR A 138 -17.77 -8.52 -2.91
C THR A 138 -17.75 -9.96 -2.38
N PHE A 139 -16.60 -10.61 -2.36
CA PHE A 139 -16.49 -12.03 -2.03
C PHE A 139 -15.60 -12.25 -0.82
N PRO A 140 -15.96 -13.19 0.09
CA PRO A 140 -15.08 -13.59 1.17
C PRO A 140 -13.84 -14.32 0.62
N ALA A 141 -12.74 -14.24 1.37
CA ALA A 141 -11.47 -14.88 1.04
C ALA A 141 -10.69 -15.25 2.30
N ALA A 142 -9.50 -15.80 2.16
CA ALA A 142 -8.59 -15.94 3.29
C ALA A 142 -8.09 -14.56 3.75
N GLU A 143 -8.02 -14.34 5.06
CA GLU A 143 -7.52 -13.10 5.63
C GLU A 143 -6.00 -12.99 5.46
N VAL A 144 -5.53 -11.84 4.95
CA VAL A 144 -4.12 -11.46 4.94
C VAL A 144 -3.94 -10.23 5.81
N GLN A 145 -3.37 -10.42 7.00
CA GLN A 145 -3.08 -9.33 7.91
C GLN A 145 -1.80 -8.60 7.50
N ILE A 146 -1.83 -7.27 7.51
CA ILE A 146 -0.69 -6.41 7.17
C ILE A 146 -0.37 -5.48 8.33
N GLU A 147 0.91 -5.43 8.70
CA GLU A 147 1.43 -4.49 9.68
C GLU A 147 2.34 -3.48 9.00
N PHE A 148 2.05 -2.19 9.16
CA PHE A 148 2.92 -1.09 8.74
C PHE A 148 3.73 -0.63 9.94
N LEU A 149 5.04 -0.88 9.94
CA LEU A 149 5.91 -0.50 11.05
C LEU A 149 6.34 0.95 10.90
N ASP A 150 6.19 1.72 11.99
CA ASP A 150 6.55 3.14 12.07
C ASP A 150 6.09 3.94 10.83
N PRO A 151 4.78 3.92 10.49
CA PRO A 151 4.30 4.43 9.21
C PRO A 151 4.41 5.95 9.08
N ALA A 152 4.58 6.67 10.18
CA ALA A 152 4.74 8.13 10.17
C ALA A 152 6.11 8.56 9.62
N ASP A 153 6.15 9.70 8.94
CA ASP A 153 7.39 10.34 8.52
C ASP A 153 8.04 11.12 9.67
N GLY A 154 9.36 11.05 9.75
CA GLY A 154 10.17 11.78 10.73
C GLY A 154 10.29 11.12 12.11
N GLU A 155 11.07 11.76 12.99
CA GLU A 155 11.32 11.31 14.38
C GLU A 155 10.30 11.88 15.39
N GLY A 156 9.16 12.36 14.90
CA GLY A 156 8.11 13.01 15.71
C GLY A 156 7.25 12.04 16.51
N SER A 157 6.65 12.56 17.58
CA SER A 157 5.60 11.85 18.32
C SER A 157 4.38 11.59 17.43
N MET A 158 3.68 10.47 17.66
CA MET A 158 2.38 10.20 17.04
C MET A 158 1.39 11.36 17.29
N PHE A 159 1.49 12.00 18.44
CA PHE A 159 0.75 13.23 18.76
C PHE A 159 1.72 14.42 18.71
N PRO A 160 1.78 15.18 17.61
CA PRO A 160 2.77 16.24 17.41
C PRO A 160 2.67 17.39 18.40
N THR A 161 1.52 17.62 19.01
CA THR A 161 1.32 18.61 20.07
C THR A 161 1.63 18.07 21.47
N GLY A 162 1.78 16.74 21.61
CA GLY A 162 1.91 16.04 22.88
C GLY A 162 0.58 15.78 23.60
N ASN A 163 -0.53 16.26 23.05
CA ASN A 163 -1.86 16.10 23.62
C ASN A 163 -2.68 15.07 22.82
N LEU A 164 -3.58 14.36 23.50
CA LEU A 164 -4.60 13.53 22.84
C LEU A 164 -5.72 14.37 22.22
N VAL A 165 -6.03 15.51 22.83
CA VAL A 165 -7.03 16.45 22.35
C VAL A 165 -6.50 17.87 22.52
N ASP A 166 -6.58 18.64 21.46
CA ASP A 166 -6.26 20.06 21.40
C ASP A 166 -7.52 20.90 21.21
N GLU A 167 -7.43 22.19 21.53
CA GLU A 167 -8.44 23.18 21.19
C GLU A 167 -7.95 23.98 20.00
N LEU A 168 -8.76 24.04 18.93
CA LEU A 168 -8.51 24.82 17.74
C LEU A 168 -9.48 26.01 17.66
N ASP A 169 -8.96 27.21 17.52
CA ASP A 169 -9.77 28.38 17.19
C ASP A 169 -9.92 28.47 15.67
N VAL A 170 -11.12 28.19 15.18
CA VAL A 170 -11.43 28.20 13.75
C VAL A 170 -12.21 29.47 13.41
N PRO A 171 -11.71 30.34 12.49
CA PRO A 171 -12.41 31.53 12.08
C PRO A 171 -13.85 31.22 11.65
N ASP A 172 -14.78 32.09 12.06
CA ASP A 172 -16.22 32.00 11.75
C ASP A 172 -16.99 30.79 12.31
N ILE A 173 -16.29 29.83 12.94
CA ILE A 173 -16.89 28.62 13.55
C ILE A 173 -16.76 28.69 15.07
N GLY A 174 -15.61 29.12 15.59
CA GLY A 174 -15.32 29.16 17.02
C GLY A 174 -14.30 28.12 17.45
N ARG A 175 -14.37 27.73 18.72
CA ARG A 175 -13.42 26.80 19.32
C ARG A 175 -13.92 25.37 19.23
N LEU A 176 -13.12 24.50 18.61
CA LEU A 176 -13.38 23.07 18.40
C LEU A 176 -12.36 22.22 19.14
N LYS A 177 -12.79 21.06 19.62
CA LYS A 177 -11.88 20.00 20.08
C LYS A 177 -11.40 19.17 18.90
N ALA A 178 -10.11 18.91 18.81
CA ALA A 178 -9.48 18.16 17.72
C ALA A 178 -8.42 17.19 18.26
N THR A 179 -8.26 16.07 17.59
CA THR A 179 -7.09 15.20 17.74
C THR A 179 -6.19 15.37 16.52
N LEU A 180 -4.96 15.86 16.75
CA LEU A 180 -3.92 15.94 15.73
C LEU A 180 -3.02 14.72 15.87
N ILE A 181 -2.98 13.87 14.84
CA ILE A 181 -2.24 12.61 14.88
C ILE A 181 -1.40 12.44 13.61
N ASN A 182 -0.20 11.92 13.76
CA ASN A 182 0.65 11.48 12.67
C ASN A 182 1.01 10.00 12.85
N ALA A 183 0.13 9.13 12.37
CA ALA A 183 0.32 7.67 12.40
C ALA A 183 0.44 7.08 10.99
N GLY A 184 0.98 7.87 10.06
CA GLY A 184 1.10 7.59 8.63
C GLY A 184 0.90 8.88 7.85
N ILE A 185 -0.33 9.20 7.48
CA ILE A 185 -0.68 10.51 6.92
C ILE A 185 -1.09 11.43 8.08
N PRO A 186 -0.51 12.63 8.22
CA PRO A 186 -0.95 13.59 9.21
C PRO A 186 -2.44 13.89 9.08
N THR A 187 -3.18 13.70 10.16
CA THR A 187 -4.66 13.76 10.16
C THR A 187 -5.16 14.58 11.33
N VAL A 188 -6.22 15.34 11.11
CA VAL A 188 -6.96 16.06 12.14
C VAL A 188 -8.36 15.45 12.25
N PHE A 189 -8.69 14.90 13.41
CA PHE A 189 -10.02 14.38 13.71
C PHE A 189 -10.84 15.42 14.46
N LEU A 190 -12.06 15.64 13.99
CA LEU A 190 -13.06 16.53 14.58
C LEU A 190 -14.37 15.76 14.78
N ASN A 191 -15.13 16.11 15.80
CA ASN A 191 -16.48 15.58 15.96
C ASN A 191 -17.42 16.30 14.98
N ALA A 192 -18.10 15.55 14.12
CA ALA A 192 -19.01 16.09 13.11
C ALA A 192 -20.17 16.90 13.75
N ALA A 193 -20.66 16.46 14.91
CA ALA A 193 -21.72 17.19 15.61
C ALA A 193 -21.31 18.61 16.03
N ASP A 194 -20.02 18.86 16.31
CA ASP A 194 -19.52 20.20 16.65
C ASP A 194 -19.51 21.15 15.43
N LEU A 195 -19.64 20.57 14.21
CA LEU A 195 -19.71 21.28 12.93
C LEU A 195 -21.15 21.32 12.39
N GLY A 196 -22.13 20.76 13.10
CA GLY A 196 -23.54 20.75 12.69
C GLY A 196 -23.94 19.66 11.68
N TYR A 197 -23.13 18.58 11.57
CA TYR A 197 -23.40 17.40 10.74
C TYR A 197 -23.96 16.24 11.54
#